data_a4931eb0334abd258ee0f6eb5cf38b9a
#
_entry.id   a4931eb0334abd258ee0f6eb5cf38b9a
#
_cell.length_a   1.000
_cell.length_b   1.000
_cell.length_c   1.000
_cell.angle_alpha   90.00
_cell.angle_beta   90.00
_cell.angle_gamma   90.00
#
_symmetry.space_group_name_H-M   'P 1'
#
loop_
_entity.id
_entity.type
_entity.pdbx_description
1 polymer ?
#
loop_
_entity_poly.entity_id
_entity_poly.type
_entity_poly.pdbx_seq_one_letter_code
_entity_poly.pdbx_strand_id
1 'polypeptide(L)'
;IFTDNIQMIVTTILLLTSGIYLWSYTGSEFSFSFINKKNPHLLSFEHVPNYTAGITFFVAVAATNLFHQGNWQRVYAAKNNNILVKSLLISFFVIIPIVFFMGFCGLVAISVDPNVVPDLGFFSLLFKDQTEFLSLIIIILFLSLTISTVDTLVNAVSSLVVVDGKATFNIKSKVDFLKLSKYFIIILSIIAFFIASKGYS
;
A
#
# COMPACT_ATOMS: atom_id res chain seq x y z
N ILE A 1 -17.49 0.02 5.76
CA ILE A 1 -17.55 -1.45 5.46
C ILE A 1 -18.06 -1.71 4.03
N PHE A 2 -19.20 -1.13 3.61
CA PHE A 2 -19.73 -1.37 2.25
C PHE A 2 -18.84 -0.70 1.18
N THR A 3 -18.46 0.53 1.39
CA THR A 3 -17.54 1.29 0.54
C THR A 3 -16.16 0.61 0.42
N ASP A 4 -15.61 0.10 1.52
CA ASP A 4 -14.32 -0.58 1.55
C ASP A 4 -14.34 -1.87 0.71
N ASN A 5 -15.44 -2.63 0.78
CA ASN A 5 -15.58 -3.85 -0.02
C ASN A 5 -15.67 -3.55 -1.52
N ILE A 6 -16.43 -2.53 -1.91
CA ILE A 6 -16.51 -2.11 -3.33
C ILE A 6 -15.13 -1.63 -3.79
N GLN A 7 -14.48 -0.79 -3.00
CA GLN A 7 -13.17 -0.26 -3.32
C GLN A 7 -12.13 -1.39 -3.47
N MET A 8 -12.13 -2.38 -2.56
CA MET A 8 -11.25 -3.55 -2.65
C MET A 8 -11.49 -4.33 -3.96
N ILE A 9 -12.74 -4.56 -4.33
CA ILE A 9 -13.08 -5.26 -5.59
C ILE A 9 -12.58 -4.47 -6.79
N VAL A 10 -12.88 -3.17 -6.86
CA VAL A 10 -12.45 -2.29 -7.95
C VAL A 10 -10.91 -2.26 -8.06
N THR A 11 -10.22 -2.05 -6.94
CA THR A 11 -8.75 -2.03 -6.91
C THR A 11 -8.15 -3.36 -7.35
N THR A 12 -8.73 -4.49 -6.91
CA THR A 12 -8.26 -5.82 -7.31
C THR A 12 -8.44 -6.05 -8.81
N ILE A 13 -9.58 -5.68 -9.38
CA ILE A 13 -9.83 -5.79 -10.82
C ILE A 13 -8.85 -4.92 -11.60
N LEU A 14 -8.62 -3.67 -11.17
CA LEU A 14 -7.69 -2.75 -11.83
C LEU A 14 -6.24 -3.25 -11.75
N LEU A 15 -5.81 -3.80 -10.62
CA LEU A 15 -4.49 -4.41 -10.48
C LEU A 15 -4.31 -5.62 -11.40
N LEU A 16 -5.30 -6.51 -11.45
CA LEU A 16 -5.26 -7.68 -12.32
C LEU A 16 -5.23 -7.30 -13.81
N THR A 17 -6.08 -6.37 -14.21
CA THR A 17 -6.12 -5.90 -15.62
C THR A 17 -4.82 -5.20 -16.01
N SER A 18 -4.27 -4.36 -15.14
CA SER A 18 -2.98 -3.71 -15.35
C SER A 18 -1.82 -4.72 -15.40
N GLY A 19 -1.86 -5.76 -14.57
CA GLY A 19 -0.88 -6.84 -14.57
C GLY A 19 -0.92 -7.66 -15.86
N ILE A 20 -2.11 -8.03 -16.32
CA ILE A 20 -2.30 -8.75 -17.59
C ILE A 20 -1.83 -7.89 -18.77
N TYR A 21 -2.14 -6.60 -18.75
CA TYR A 21 -1.68 -5.65 -19.76
C TYR A 21 -0.15 -5.59 -19.80
N LEU A 22 0.52 -5.41 -18.66
CA LEU A 22 1.98 -5.40 -18.60
C LEU A 22 2.58 -6.70 -19.13
N TRP A 23 2.04 -7.83 -18.71
CA TRP A 23 2.51 -9.13 -19.18
C TRP A 23 2.40 -9.29 -20.72
N SER A 24 1.30 -8.84 -21.32
CA SER A 24 1.08 -8.96 -22.77
C SER A 24 1.83 -7.91 -23.58
N TYR A 25 2.02 -6.71 -23.03
CA TYR A 25 2.59 -5.57 -23.76
C TYR A 25 4.10 -5.48 -23.66
N THR A 26 4.68 -5.73 -22.48
CA THR A 26 6.13 -5.62 -22.25
C THR A 26 6.91 -6.81 -22.84
N GLY A 27 6.23 -7.87 -23.26
CA GLY A 27 6.77 -9.01 -24.03
C GLY A 27 8.05 -9.60 -23.41
N SER A 28 9.15 -9.56 -24.18
CA SER A 28 10.42 -10.15 -23.77
C SER A 28 11.13 -9.42 -22.63
N GLU A 29 10.78 -8.17 -22.35
CA GLU A 29 11.37 -7.40 -21.24
C GLU A 29 10.84 -7.90 -19.89
N PHE A 30 9.61 -8.44 -19.85
CA PHE A 30 8.99 -8.98 -18.64
C PHE A 30 9.45 -10.42 -18.37
N SER A 31 10.76 -10.61 -18.26
CA SER A 31 11.38 -11.91 -18.06
C SER A 31 12.62 -11.86 -17.17
N PHE A 32 12.87 -12.94 -16.42
CA PHE A 32 14.08 -13.09 -15.64
C PHE A 32 15.35 -13.08 -16.50
N SER A 33 15.28 -13.57 -17.73
CA SER A 33 16.40 -13.58 -18.67
C SER A 33 16.81 -12.17 -19.08
N PHE A 34 15.84 -11.28 -19.28
CA PHE A 34 16.10 -9.86 -19.57
C PHE A 34 16.77 -9.15 -18.37
N ILE A 35 16.24 -9.34 -17.15
CA ILE A 35 16.80 -8.77 -15.93
C ILE A 35 18.23 -9.27 -15.74
N ASN A 36 18.48 -10.57 -15.88
CA ASN A 36 19.79 -11.16 -15.70
C ASN A 36 20.82 -10.65 -16.72
N LYS A 37 20.39 -10.37 -17.96
CA LYS A 37 21.25 -9.80 -19.00
C LYS A 37 21.63 -8.34 -18.72
N LYS A 38 20.70 -7.55 -18.18
CA LYS A 38 20.89 -6.12 -17.91
C LYS A 38 21.56 -5.86 -16.56
N ASN A 39 21.09 -6.55 -15.53
CA ASN A 39 21.50 -6.34 -14.14
C ASN A 39 21.66 -7.70 -13.42
N PRO A 40 22.71 -8.49 -13.72
CA PRO A 40 22.87 -9.83 -13.18
C PRO A 40 22.97 -9.85 -11.64
N HIS A 41 23.49 -8.79 -11.03
CA HIS A 41 23.61 -8.68 -9.59
C HIS A 41 22.26 -8.65 -8.85
N LEU A 42 21.17 -8.16 -9.47
CA LEU A 42 19.84 -8.12 -8.86
C LEU A 42 19.25 -9.53 -8.63
N LEU A 43 19.64 -10.50 -9.44
CA LEU A 43 19.19 -11.89 -9.32
C LEU A 43 20.25 -12.81 -8.70
N SER A 44 21.43 -12.27 -8.34
CA SER A 44 22.52 -13.07 -7.78
C SER A 44 22.29 -13.38 -6.31
N PHE A 45 22.40 -14.67 -5.96
CA PHE A 45 22.41 -15.12 -4.57
C PHE A 45 23.73 -14.81 -3.83
N GLU A 46 24.79 -14.47 -4.54
CA GLU A 46 26.08 -14.09 -3.95
C GLU A 46 26.16 -12.59 -3.61
N HIS A 47 25.20 -11.80 -4.09
CA HIS A 47 25.17 -10.36 -3.88
C HIS A 47 24.54 -10.01 -2.52
N VAL A 48 25.41 -9.82 -1.51
CA VAL A 48 25.03 -9.52 -0.11
C VAL A 48 23.99 -8.39 0.02
N PRO A 49 24.06 -7.28 -0.75
CA PRO A 49 23.05 -6.22 -0.66
C PRO A 49 21.61 -6.67 -0.89
N ASN A 50 21.38 -7.72 -1.70
CA ASN A 50 20.04 -8.25 -1.93
C ASN A 50 19.42 -8.80 -0.65
N TYR A 51 20.20 -9.54 0.15
CA TYR A 51 19.75 -10.07 1.44
C TYR A 51 19.52 -8.98 2.46
N THR A 52 20.45 -8.01 2.53
CA THR A 52 20.32 -6.88 3.44
C THR A 52 19.05 -6.09 3.13
N ALA A 53 18.81 -5.76 1.86
CA ALA A 53 17.59 -5.06 1.43
C ALA A 53 16.34 -5.88 1.76
N GLY A 54 16.32 -7.17 1.45
CA GLY A 54 15.19 -8.06 1.71
C GLY A 54 14.85 -8.17 3.20
N ILE A 55 15.87 -8.39 4.05
CA ILE A 55 15.69 -8.48 5.50
C ILE A 55 15.24 -7.13 6.07
N THR A 56 15.85 -6.02 5.65
CA THR A 56 15.47 -4.69 6.10
C THR A 56 14.03 -4.37 5.72
N PHE A 57 13.62 -4.68 4.49
CA PHE A 57 12.23 -4.52 4.04
C PHE A 57 11.27 -5.35 4.89
N PHE A 58 11.59 -6.64 5.11
CA PHE A 58 10.75 -7.52 5.93
C PHE A 58 10.58 -6.99 7.35
N VAL A 59 11.67 -6.61 8.01
CA VAL A 59 11.64 -6.05 9.37
C VAL A 59 10.88 -4.74 9.42
N ALA A 60 11.11 -3.84 8.47
CA ALA A 60 10.42 -2.56 8.41
C ALA A 60 8.90 -2.72 8.23
N VAL A 61 8.49 -3.59 7.31
CA VAL A 61 7.06 -3.87 7.07
C VAL A 61 6.42 -4.54 8.29
N ALA A 62 7.08 -5.53 8.89
CA ALA A 62 6.58 -6.20 10.09
C ALA A 62 6.43 -5.23 11.26
N ALA A 63 7.45 -4.41 11.52
CA ALA A 63 7.43 -3.41 12.59
C ALA A 63 6.32 -2.36 12.36
N THR A 64 6.23 -1.81 11.16
CA THR A 64 5.20 -0.82 10.81
C THR A 64 3.79 -1.39 11.03
N ASN A 65 3.54 -2.62 10.60
CA ASN A 65 2.24 -3.26 10.77
C ASN A 65 1.90 -3.59 12.23
N LEU A 66 2.88 -3.95 13.06
CA LEU A 66 2.69 -4.17 14.49
C LEU A 66 2.25 -2.91 15.23
N PHE A 67 2.76 -1.74 14.84
CA PHE A 67 2.40 -0.47 15.46
C PHE A 67 1.23 0.24 14.80
N HIS A 68 0.69 -0.31 13.70
CA HIS A 68 -0.40 0.31 12.97
C HIS A 68 -1.75 0.05 13.64
N GLN A 69 -2.34 1.08 14.24
CA GLN A 69 -3.60 1.00 14.98
C GLN A 69 -4.77 0.45 14.13
N GLY A 70 -4.83 0.76 12.84
CA GLY A 70 -5.86 0.23 11.94
C GLY A 70 -5.85 -1.29 11.80
N ASN A 71 -4.69 -1.94 11.93
CA ASN A 71 -4.58 -3.39 11.92
C ASN A 71 -5.16 -4.00 13.19
N TRP A 72 -4.86 -3.42 14.35
CA TRP A 72 -5.40 -3.86 15.62
C TRP A 72 -6.91 -3.69 15.72
N GLN A 73 -7.46 -2.61 15.17
CA GLN A 73 -8.91 -2.43 15.09
C GLN A 73 -9.60 -3.58 14.34
N ARG A 74 -9.01 -4.05 13.23
CA ARG A 74 -9.53 -5.19 12.47
C ARG A 74 -9.43 -6.49 13.25
N VAL A 75 -8.34 -6.70 13.99
CA VAL A 75 -8.15 -7.85 14.88
C VAL A 75 -9.22 -7.88 15.97
N TYR A 76 -9.45 -6.75 16.65
CA TYR A 76 -10.45 -6.64 17.72
C TYR A 76 -11.90 -6.70 17.20
N ALA A 77 -12.16 -6.31 15.97
CA ALA A 77 -13.48 -6.38 15.34
C ALA A 77 -13.86 -7.81 14.90
N ALA A 78 -12.93 -8.75 14.91
CA ALA A 78 -13.21 -10.12 14.53
C ALA A 78 -14.19 -10.80 15.51
N LYS A 79 -15.21 -11.47 14.98
CA LYS A 79 -16.27 -12.11 15.78
C LYS A 79 -15.71 -13.23 16.68
N ASN A 80 -14.72 -13.95 16.23
CA ASN A 80 -14.04 -15.02 16.97
C ASN A 80 -12.68 -15.35 16.35
N ASN A 81 -11.86 -16.11 17.09
CA ASN A 81 -10.51 -16.48 16.65
C ASN A 81 -10.47 -17.30 15.35
N ASN A 82 -11.46 -18.16 15.13
CA ASN A 82 -11.51 -18.96 13.91
C ASN A 82 -11.72 -18.12 12.65
N ILE A 83 -12.58 -17.09 12.74
CA ILE A 83 -12.78 -16.13 11.65
C ILE A 83 -11.52 -15.29 11.46
N LEU A 84 -10.89 -14.85 12.54
CA LEU A 84 -9.64 -14.08 12.49
C LEU A 84 -8.55 -14.88 11.76
N VAL A 85 -8.28 -16.13 12.18
CA VAL A 85 -7.25 -16.97 11.56
C VAL A 85 -7.55 -17.24 10.09
N LYS A 86 -8.81 -17.55 9.75
CA LYS A 86 -9.20 -17.76 8.34
C LYS A 86 -8.99 -16.51 7.49
N SER A 87 -9.38 -15.33 7.99
CA SER A 87 -9.19 -14.09 7.25
C SER A 87 -7.73 -13.73 7.07
N LEU A 88 -6.88 -13.96 8.09
CA LEU A 88 -5.44 -13.77 7.99
C LEU A 88 -4.80 -14.71 6.96
N LEU A 89 -5.19 -15.99 6.94
CA LEU A 89 -4.69 -16.95 5.96
C LEU A 89 -5.11 -16.57 4.53
N ILE A 90 -6.37 -16.19 4.32
CA ILE A 90 -6.82 -15.74 3.01
C ILE A 90 -6.03 -14.49 2.57
N SER A 91 -5.89 -13.51 3.46
CA SER A 91 -5.12 -12.29 3.17
C SER A 91 -3.66 -12.61 2.84
N PHE A 92 -3.04 -13.54 3.54
CA PHE A 92 -1.68 -13.98 3.26
C PHE A 92 -1.53 -14.52 1.83
N PHE A 93 -2.41 -15.43 1.41
CA PHE A 93 -2.36 -16.01 0.07
C PHE A 93 -2.69 -15.00 -1.05
N VAL A 94 -3.45 -13.95 -0.75
CA VAL A 94 -3.76 -12.89 -1.72
C VAL A 94 -2.63 -11.86 -1.79
N ILE A 95 -2.08 -11.45 -0.66
CA ILE A 95 -1.09 -10.36 -0.59
C ILE A 95 0.28 -10.81 -1.13
N ILE A 96 0.71 -12.04 -0.83
CA ILE A 96 2.03 -12.52 -1.27
C ILE A 96 2.22 -12.46 -2.79
N PRO A 97 1.32 -12.99 -3.62
CA PRO A 97 1.46 -12.87 -5.07
C PRO A 97 1.49 -11.42 -5.55
N ILE A 98 0.70 -10.52 -4.93
CA ILE A 98 0.67 -9.10 -5.28
C ILE A 98 2.02 -8.44 -4.96
N VAL A 99 2.55 -8.65 -3.76
CA VAL A 99 3.85 -8.09 -3.35
C VAL A 99 4.98 -8.62 -4.24
N PHE A 100 4.96 -9.92 -4.53
CA PHE A 100 5.94 -10.53 -5.44
C PHE A 100 5.87 -9.95 -6.85
N PHE A 101 4.66 -9.78 -7.39
CA PHE A 101 4.43 -9.17 -8.68
C PHE A 101 4.91 -7.71 -8.74
N MET A 102 4.59 -6.91 -7.72
CA MET A 102 5.05 -5.52 -7.62
C MET A 102 6.59 -5.42 -7.53
N GLY A 103 7.22 -6.30 -6.73
CA GLY A 103 8.69 -6.40 -6.66
C GLY A 103 9.30 -6.77 -8.01
N PHE A 104 8.69 -7.72 -8.73
CA PHE A 104 9.12 -8.10 -10.06
C PHE A 104 9.02 -6.95 -11.06
N CYS A 105 7.92 -6.17 -11.03
CA CYS A 105 7.78 -4.96 -11.83
C CYS A 105 8.89 -3.94 -11.53
N GLY A 106 9.28 -3.78 -10.26
CA GLY A 106 10.41 -2.93 -9.87
C GLY A 106 11.73 -3.37 -10.51
N LEU A 107 12.02 -4.68 -10.49
CA LEU A 107 13.22 -5.24 -11.12
C LEU A 107 13.23 -5.03 -12.64
N VAL A 108 12.10 -5.22 -13.30
CA VAL A 108 11.96 -4.97 -14.74
C VAL A 108 12.15 -3.48 -15.04
N ALA A 109 11.50 -2.60 -14.27
CA ALA A 109 11.58 -1.16 -14.45
C ALA A 109 13.03 -0.63 -14.39
N ILE A 110 13.80 -1.02 -13.36
CA ILE A 110 15.23 -0.68 -13.22
C ILE A 110 16.03 -1.25 -14.40
N SER A 111 15.67 -2.40 -14.90
CA SER A 111 16.38 -3.03 -16.03
C SER A 111 16.09 -2.35 -17.36
N VAL A 112 14.92 -1.69 -17.48
CA VAL A 112 14.52 -0.89 -18.65
C VAL A 112 15.12 0.51 -18.57
N ASP A 113 14.98 1.18 -17.42
CA ASP A 113 15.51 2.51 -17.15
C ASP A 113 16.21 2.55 -15.78
N PRO A 114 17.54 2.64 -15.72
CA PRO A 114 18.29 2.70 -14.48
C PRO A 114 17.99 3.92 -13.60
N ASN A 115 17.40 4.98 -14.16
CA ASN A 115 17.07 6.20 -13.42
C ASN A 115 15.67 6.16 -12.79
N VAL A 116 14.91 5.10 -13.02
CA VAL A 116 13.58 4.97 -12.45
C VAL A 116 13.66 4.80 -10.93
N VAL A 117 12.75 5.45 -10.21
CA VAL A 117 12.58 5.21 -8.77
C VAL A 117 11.95 3.83 -8.57
N PRO A 118 12.64 2.88 -7.89
CA PRO A 118 12.16 1.50 -7.75
C PRO A 118 10.74 1.36 -7.21
N ASP A 119 10.38 2.21 -6.25
CA ASP A 119 9.05 2.23 -5.62
C ASP A 119 7.93 2.59 -6.59
N LEU A 120 8.25 3.26 -7.68
CA LEU A 120 7.32 3.62 -8.76
C LEU A 120 7.40 2.66 -9.95
N GLY A 121 8.18 1.58 -9.84
CA GLY A 121 8.47 0.66 -10.95
C GLY A 121 7.23 0.14 -11.68
N PHE A 122 6.20 -0.28 -10.95
CA PHE A 122 4.94 -0.71 -11.55
C PHE A 122 4.28 0.39 -12.39
N PHE A 123 4.17 1.59 -11.83
CA PHE A 123 3.55 2.71 -12.53
C PHE A 123 4.42 3.21 -13.69
N SER A 124 5.74 3.23 -13.55
CA SER A 124 6.66 3.65 -14.62
C SER A 124 6.56 2.74 -15.84
N LEU A 125 6.41 1.43 -15.63
CA LEU A 125 6.17 0.47 -16.72
C LEU A 125 4.83 0.70 -17.39
N LEU A 126 3.78 0.98 -16.61
CA LEU A 126 2.45 1.28 -17.15
C LEU A 126 2.43 2.59 -17.94
N PHE A 127 3.28 3.57 -17.59
CA PHE A 127 3.36 4.87 -18.26
C PHE A 127 4.27 4.88 -19.50
N LYS A 128 5.00 3.81 -19.78
CA LYS A 128 5.99 3.78 -20.86
C LYS A 128 5.40 4.00 -22.26
N ASP A 129 4.26 3.35 -22.56
CA ASP A 129 3.63 3.41 -23.90
C ASP A 129 2.10 3.38 -23.77
N GLN A 130 1.52 4.45 -23.25
CA GLN A 130 0.13 4.46 -22.85
C GLN A 130 -0.79 5.09 -23.89
N THR A 131 -1.97 4.50 -24.02
CA THR A 131 -3.12 5.15 -24.66
C THR A 131 -3.83 6.05 -23.64
N GLU A 132 -4.58 7.06 -24.10
CA GLU A 132 -5.36 7.95 -23.23
C GLU A 132 -6.30 7.16 -22.28
N PHE A 133 -6.89 6.07 -22.79
CA PHE A 133 -7.77 5.21 -22.02
C PHE A 133 -7.01 4.49 -20.88
N LEU A 134 -5.81 3.98 -21.15
CA LEU A 134 -4.98 3.33 -20.13
C LEU A 134 -4.53 4.32 -19.06
N SER A 135 -4.17 5.54 -19.44
CA SER A 135 -3.83 6.62 -18.50
C SER A 135 -4.96 6.89 -17.52
N LEU A 136 -6.18 6.91 -18.00
CA LEU A 136 -7.36 7.11 -17.15
C LEU A 136 -7.53 5.95 -16.14
N ILE A 137 -7.35 4.71 -16.58
CA ILE A 137 -7.39 3.53 -15.70
C ILE A 137 -6.32 3.62 -14.61
N ILE A 138 -5.08 4.00 -14.97
CA ILE A 138 -3.96 4.14 -14.04
C ILE A 138 -4.25 5.23 -13.00
N ILE A 139 -4.79 6.38 -13.42
CA ILE A 139 -5.17 7.46 -12.51
C ILE A 139 -6.25 7.00 -11.53
N ILE A 140 -7.27 6.30 -12.01
CA ILE A 140 -8.34 5.75 -11.14
C ILE A 140 -7.76 4.75 -10.15
N LEU A 141 -6.85 3.86 -10.59
CA LEU A 141 -6.18 2.90 -9.72
C LEU A 141 -5.37 3.62 -8.63
N PHE A 142 -4.56 4.61 -9.00
CA PHE A 142 -3.76 5.38 -8.07
C PHE A 142 -4.63 6.13 -7.04
N LEU A 143 -5.68 6.80 -7.49
CA LEU A 143 -6.63 7.48 -6.61
C LEU A 143 -7.34 6.49 -5.67
N SER A 144 -7.76 5.34 -6.17
CA SER A 144 -8.40 4.30 -5.36
C SER A 144 -7.49 3.80 -4.24
N LEU A 145 -6.22 3.51 -4.54
CA LEU A 145 -5.23 3.08 -3.55
C LEU A 145 -4.97 4.17 -2.50
N THR A 146 -4.82 5.42 -2.95
CA THR A 146 -4.58 6.55 -2.06
C THR A 146 -5.76 6.80 -1.12
N ILE A 147 -6.99 6.83 -1.65
CA ILE A 147 -8.21 7.03 -0.84
C ILE A 147 -8.36 5.93 0.19
N SER A 148 -8.12 4.67 -0.18
CA SER A 148 -8.17 3.53 0.75
C SER A 148 -7.21 3.68 1.92
N THR A 149 -5.99 4.14 1.64
CA THR A 149 -4.98 4.37 2.67
C THR A 149 -5.37 5.51 3.60
N VAL A 150 -5.82 6.65 3.02
CA VAL A 150 -6.24 7.83 3.79
C VAL A 150 -7.44 7.50 4.69
N ASP A 151 -8.44 6.77 4.19
CA ASP A 151 -9.60 6.36 4.97
C ASP A 151 -9.21 5.50 6.18
N THR A 152 -8.31 4.54 5.98
CA THR A 152 -7.78 3.71 7.05
C THR A 152 -7.04 4.54 8.12
N LEU A 153 -6.22 5.51 7.70
CA LEU A 153 -5.48 6.40 8.61
C LEU A 153 -6.42 7.31 9.40
N VAL A 154 -7.43 7.89 8.75
CA VAL A 154 -8.44 8.75 9.39
C VAL A 154 -9.21 7.96 10.45
N ASN A 155 -9.64 6.75 10.13
CA ASN A 155 -10.31 5.87 11.07
C ASN A 155 -9.42 5.49 12.26
N ALA A 156 -8.14 5.20 12.02
CA ALA A 156 -7.18 4.89 13.08
C ALA A 156 -6.98 6.07 14.04
N VAL A 157 -6.75 7.27 13.50
CA VAL A 157 -6.58 8.50 14.30
C VAL A 157 -7.86 8.83 15.07
N SER A 158 -9.02 8.72 14.43
CA SER A 158 -10.32 8.93 15.11
C SER A 158 -10.49 8.02 16.32
N SER A 159 -10.15 6.76 16.18
CA SER A 159 -10.21 5.78 17.27
C SER A 159 -9.26 6.12 18.43
N LEU A 160 -8.01 6.51 18.12
CA LEU A 160 -7.06 6.93 19.16
C LEU A 160 -7.61 8.11 19.97
N VAL A 161 -8.18 9.12 19.31
CA VAL A 161 -8.74 10.29 20.02
C VAL A 161 -9.95 9.91 20.87
N VAL A 162 -10.86 9.08 20.34
CA VAL A 162 -12.12 8.73 21.00
C VAL A 162 -11.93 7.71 22.12
N VAL A 163 -11.16 6.66 21.86
CA VAL A 163 -11.01 5.52 22.78
C VAL A 163 -9.89 5.78 23.79
N ASP A 164 -8.68 6.01 23.30
CA ASP A 164 -7.51 6.13 24.13
C ASP A 164 -7.44 7.49 24.81
N GLY A 165 -7.86 8.55 24.13
CA GLY A 165 -7.98 9.88 24.74
C GLY A 165 -8.95 9.89 25.92
N LYS A 166 -10.11 9.24 25.79
CA LYS A 166 -11.07 9.10 26.88
C LYS A 166 -10.51 8.30 28.06
N ALA A 167 -9.81 7.21 27.77
CA ALA A 167 -9.22 6.36 28.81
C ALA A 167 -8.07 7.05 29.55
N THR A 168 -7.16 7.70 28.80
CA THR A 168 -5.95 8.32 29.35
C THR A 168 -6.26 9.55 30.21
N PHE A 169 -7.17 10.41 29.77
CA PHE A 169 -7.49 11.64 30.50
C PHE A 169 -8.57 11.46 31.56
N ASN A 170 -9.10 10.25 31.75
CA ASN A 170 -10.15 9.92 32.74
C ASN A 170 -11.29 10.96 32.80
N ILE A 171 -11.65 11.47 31.62
CA ILE A 171 -12.60 12.56 31.49
C ILE A 171 -14.01 11.99 31.70
N LYS A 172 -14.54 12.15 32.91
CA LYS A 172 -15.94 11.86 33.27
C LYS A 172 -16.94 12.85 32.68
N SER A 173 -16.47 13.82 31.88
CA SER A 173 -17.28 14.94 31.41
C SER A 173 -18.15 14.59 30.23
N LYS A 174 -19.20 15.40 30.01
CA LYS A 174 -20.13 15.34 28.85
C LYS A 174 -19.49 15.78 27.51
N VAL A 175 -18.15 15.68 27.40
CA VAL A 175 -17.44 16.03 26.13
C VAL A 175 -17.83 15.04 25.07
N ASP A 176 -18.35 15.56 23.97
CA ASP A 176 -18.66 14.77 22.79
C ASP A 176 -17.35 14.44 22.04
N PHE A 177 -16.73 13.32 22.41
CA PHE A 177 -15.47 12.86 21.83
C PHE A 177 -15.57 12.64 20.33
N LEU A 178 -16.76 12.36 19.79
CA LEU A 178 -16.96 12.25 18.33
C LEU A 178 -16.80 13.59 17.63
N LYS A 179 -17.29 14.68 18.25
CA LYS A 179 -17.06 16.04 17.72
C LYS A 179 -15.59 16.42 17.84
N LEU A 180 -14.97 16.14 18.97
CA LEU A 180 -13.54 16.41 19.18
C LEU A 180 -12.67 15.69 18.13
N SER A 181 -12.94 14.43 17.88
CA SER A 181 -12.26 13.63 16.85
C SER A 181 -12.40 14.26 15.45
N LYS A 182 -13.60 14.70 15.07
CA LYS A 182 -13.82 15.38 13.79
C LYS A 182 -12.99 16.66 13.64
N TYR A 183 -12.95 17.51 14.65
CA TYR A 183 -12.11 18.71 14.64
C TYR A 183 -10.63 18.37 14.56
N PHE A 184 -10.19 17.36 15.29
CA PHE A 184 -8.80 16.93 15.27
C PHE A 184 -8.38 16.41 13.90
N ILE A 185 -9.22 15.61 13.22
CA ILE A 185 -8.98 15.14 11.87
C ILE A 185 -8.90 16.31 10.87
N ILE A 186 -9.81 17.29 10.96
CA ILE A 186 -9.79 18.47 10.08
C ILE A 186 -8.46 19.24 10.25
N ILE A 187 -8.04 19.47 11.49
CA ILE A 187 -6.78 20.18 11.78
C ILE A 187 -5.58 19.40 11.21
N LEU A 188 -5.52 18.09 11.44
CA LEU A 188 -4.45 17.25 10.91
C LEU A 188 -4.43 17.24 9.37
N SER A 189 -5.60 17.18 8.75
CA SER A 189 -5.72 17.21 7.28
C SER A 189 -5.22 18.53 6.70
N ILE A 190 -5.51 19.65 7.35
CA ILE A 190 -5.02 20.97 6.94
C ILE A 190 -3.48 21.02 7.07
N ILE A 191 -2.94 20.58 8.19
CA ILE A 191 -1.48 20.54 8.40
C ILE A 191 -0.80 19.64 7.36
N ALA A 192 -1.33 18.44 7.13
CA ALA A 192 -0.82 17.49 6.14
C ALA A 192 -0.86 18.10 4.72
N PHE A 193 -1.93 18.79 4.37
CA PHE A 193 -2.06 19.50 3.09
C PHE A 193 -0.98 20.57 2.91
N PHE A 194 -0.73 21.39 3.93
CA PHE A 194 0.32 22.41 3.86
C PHE A 194 1.72 21.81 3.77
N ILE A 195 1.99 20.71 4.46
CA ILE A 195 3.27 19.99 4.36
C ILE A 195 3.43 19.43 2.94
N ALA A 196 2.42 18.71 2.44
CA ALA A 196 2.45 18.13 1.11
C ALA A 196 2.58 19.20 -0.01
N SER A 197 1.92 20.35 0.14
CA SER A 197 1.98 21.43 -0.85
C SER A 197 3.37 22.08 -0.99
N LYS A 198 4.22 21.94 0.03
CA LYS A 198 5.62 22.41 -0.02
C LYS A 198 6.60 21.45 -0.68
N GLY A 199 6.14 20.28 -1.15
CA GLY A 199 6.94 19.36 -1.91
C GLY A 199 8.14 18.80 -1.14
N TYR A 200 8.01 18.61 0.17
CA TYR A 200 9.02 17.85 0.92
C TYR A 200 8.93 16.37 0.50
N SER A 201 9.77 16.01 -0.45
CA SER A 201 10.06 14.64 -0.86
C SER A 201 11.26 14.11 -0.09
#